data_0a8d8c4a37be3b44c0f5c48062d3bc2c
#
_entry.id   0a8d8c4a37be3b44c0f5c48062d3bc2c
#
_cell.length_a   1.000
_cell.length_b   1.000
_cell.length_c   1.000
_cell.angle_alpha   90.00
_cell.angle_beta   90.00
_cell.angle_gamma   90.00
#
_symmetry.space_group_name_H-M   'P 1'
#
loop_
_entity.id
_entity.type
_entity.pdbx_description
1 polymer ?
#
loop_
_entity_poly.entity_id
_entity_poly.type
_entity_poly.pdbx_seq_one_letter_code
_entity_poly.pdbx_strand_id
1 'polypeptide(L)'
;MRLVIIIVLVLVVDCYVKSQDVIFSQVNESPILLNPANAGSQHDIRINLNYRQQWRSITDPFISMAATADAKLFSQSRSSSFGAGFFILNDRAGGAHLNTFQSGIIASAKVPISNEQNISGGIGFSFFQRSVDLSALTWDKQYDGLLYNSTLPTGEAFSNERVNALDMSAGVQWSYGKGATTLSSNDNIGAQVGMAVFHLNKPNLSFDVKTNSYWRMVFHTTVSYGLKNSNMQVSPSFLATFQGPSRMFYLGTVVKYRLQESSKYTDYILARMVNVGTFYRFGDAIVLNAQLEWGQYAFGISYDINISSLTKISYGRGGVEISARYFPLRSSASSRLL
;
A
#
# COMPACT_ATOMS: atom_id res chain seq x y z
N MET A 1 -10.83 -30.00 41.41
CA MET A 1 -10.13 -28.69 41.46
C MET A 1 -9.16 -28.47 40.33
N ARG A 2 -8.26 -29.38 39.98
CA ARG A 2 -7.31 -29.20 38.87
C ARG A 2 -7.98 -29.07 37.47
N LEU A 3 -9.08 -29.75 37.22
CA LEU A 3 -9.82 -29.69 35.95
C LEU A 3 -10.54 -28.33 35.76
N VAL A 4 -11.06 -27.74 36.84
CA VAL A 4 -11.72 -26.42 36.83
C VAL A 4 -10.72 -25.30 36.57
N ILE A 5 -9.49 -25.44 37.09
CA ILE A 5 -8.41 -24.47 36.86
C ILE A 5 -7.95 -24.50 35.38
N ILE A 6 -7.91 -25.69 34.76
CA ILE A 6 -7.58 -25.81 33.31
C ILE A 6 -8.69 -25.24 32.45
N ILE A 7 -9.96 -25.40 32.78
CA ILE A 7 -11.09 -24.81 32.05
C ILE A 7 -11.12 -23.30 32.21
N VAL A 8 -10.79 -22.74 33.36
CA VAL A 8 -10.69 -21.30 33.58
C VAL A 8 -9.47 -20.70 32.84
N LEU A 9 -8.36 -21.46 32.76
CA LEU A 9 -7.16 -21.00 32.00
C LEU A 9 -7.38 -21.01 30.48
N VAL A 10 -8.28 -21.86 29.95
CA VAL A 10 -8.63 -21.92 28.52
C VAL A 10 -9.64 -20.84 28.17
N LEU A 11 -10.39 -20.27 29.11
CA LEU A 11 -11.36 -19.18 28.87
C LEU A 11 -10.74 -17.78 28.89
N VAL A 12 -9.46 -17.66 29.26
CA VAL A 12 -8.70 -16.37 29.18
C VAL A 12 -7.74 -16.40 27.96
N VAL A 13 -8.16 -16.96 26.87
CA VAL A 13 -7.53 -16.64 25.59
C VAL A 13 -8.14 -15.34 25.11
N ASP A 14 -7.53 -14.23 25.52
CA ASP A 14 -7.80 -12.94 24.92
C ASP A 14 -7.67 -13.08 23.40
N CYS A 15 -8.81 -13.12 22.73
CA CYS A 15 -8.87 -13.08 21.29
C CYS A 15 -8.46 -11.65 20.89
N TYR A 16 -7.16 -11.38 20.85
CA TYR A 16 -6.66 -10.12 20.29
C TYR A 16 -7.03 -10.09 18.83
N VAL A 17 -8.12 -9.42 18.50
CA VAL A 17 -8.47 -9.08 17.13
C VAL A 17 -7.37 -8.14 16.60
N LYS A 18 -6.52 -8.69 15.75
CA LYS A 18 -5.44 -7.93 15.12
C LYS A 18 -6.04 -7.15 13.97
N SER A 19 -6.41 -5.89 14.19
CA SER A 19 -6.79 -4.98 13.11
C SER A 19 -5.53 -4.39 12.49
N GLN A 20 -5.38 -4.51 11.18
CA GLN A 20 -4.32 -3.89 10.39
C GLN A 20 -4.93 -2.97 9.34
N ASP A 21 -4.24 -1.89 9.03
CA ASP A 21 -4.57 -1.11 7.85
C ASP A 21 -4.26 -1.89 6.58
N VAL A 22 -4.96 -1.52 5.52
CA VAL A 22 -4.79 -2.14 4.20
C VAL A 22 -3.39 -1.86 3.65
N ILE A 23 -2.76 -2.93 3.17
CA ILE A 23 -1.50 -2.88 2.43
C ILE A 23 -1.68 -3.66 1.15
N PHE A 24 -1.40 -3.02 0.02
CA PHE A 24 -1.46 -3.63 -1.30
C PHE A 24 -0.30 -4.61 -1.50
N SER A 25 -0.54 -5.68 -2.26
CA SER A 25 0.51 -6.67 -2.59
C SER A 25 1.55 -6.08 -3.56
N GLN A 26 1.12 -5.17 -4.46
CA GLN A 26 2.00 -4.40 -5.33
C GLN A 26 2.49 -3.14 -4.59
N VAL A 27 3.27 -3.33 -3.52
CA VAL A 27 3.68 -2.26 -2.60
C VAL A 27 4.41 -1.09 -3.29
N ASN A 28 5.09 -1.35 -4.40
CA ASN A 28 5.85 -0.33 -5.14
C ASN A 28 4.96 0.58 -6.01
N GLU A 29 3.69 0.20 -6.24
CA GLU A 29 2.78 0.94 -7.13
C GLU A 29 2.12 2.15 -6.45
N SER A 30 1.98 2.14 -5.13
CA SER A 30 1.39 3.27 -4.38
C SER A 30 2.33 3.76 -3.27
N PRO A 31 3.53 4.29 -3.61
CA PRO A 31 4.56 4.58 -2.62
C PRO A 31 4.18 5.70 -1.64
N ILE A 32 3.26 6.62 -2.00
CA ILE A 32 2.81 7.65 -1.05
C ILE A 32 1.94 7.08 0.08
N LEU A 33 1.31 5.91 -0.11
CA LEU A 33 0.58 5.20 0.95
C LEU A 33 1.53 4.45 1.91
N LEU A 34 2.78 4.23 1.50
CA LEU A 34 3.82 3.63 2.35
C LEU A 34 4.60 4.68 3.13
N ASN A 35 4.86 5.83 2.50
CA ASN A 35 5.65 6.88 3.12
C ASN A 35 5.33 8.24 2.49
N PRO A 36 4.87 9.23 3.26
CA PRO A 36 4.61 10.59 2.77
C PRO A 36 5.82 11.25 2.08
N ALA A 37 7.04 10.90 2.47
CA ALA A 37 8.27 11.43 1.87
C ALA A 37 8.45 11.02 0.40
N ASN A 38 7.65 10.08 -0.12
CA ASN A 38 7.68 9.65 -1.52
C ASN A 38 6.93 10.59 -2.48
N ALA A 39 6.12 11.51 -1.99
CA ALA A 39 5.35 12.40 -2.86
C ALA A 39 6.27 13.28 -3.72
N GLY A 40 6.06 13.29 -5.05
CA GLY A 40 6.87 14.03 -6.01
C GLY A 40 8.36 13.67 -6.05
N SER A 41 8.77 12.53 -5.45
CA SER A 41 10.19 12.17 -5.30
C SER A 41 10.80 11.55 -6.55
N GLN A 42 10.02 10.84 -7.36
CA GLN A 42 10.51 10.04 -8.50
C GLN A 42 10.10 10.59 -9.87
N HIS A 43 8.88 11.08 -10.01
CA HIS A 43 8.30 11.56 -11.26
C HIS A 43 7.80 12.99 -11.10
N ASP A 44 7.69 13.73 -12.20
CA ASP A 44 7.12 15.07 -12.18
C ASP A 44 5.63 15.01 -11.82
N ILE A 45 4.90 14.06 -12.41
CA ILE A 45 3.52 13.72 -12.05
C ILE A 45 3.40 12.19 -12.10
N ARG A 46 2.66 11.61 -11.15
CA ARG A 46 2.32 10.20 -11.14
C ARG A 46 0.89 10.03 -10.63
N ILE A 47 0.13 9.21 -11.32
CA ILE A 47 -1.23 8.80 -10.93
C ILE A 47 -1.24 7.28 -10.89
N ASN A 48 -1.73 6.70 -9.79
CA ASN A 48 -1.88 5.25 -9.65
C ASN A 48 -3.29 4.91 -9.23
N LEU A 49 -3.78 3.80 -9.76
CA LEU A 49 -5.03 3.15 -9.38
C LEU A 49 -4.71 1.72 -8.98
N ASN A 50 -5.22 1.30 -7.83
CA ASN A 50 -5.09 -0.07 -7.34
C ASN A 50 -6.46 -0.62 -6.99
N TYR A 51 -6.71 -1.86 -7.37
CA TYR A 51 -7.87 -2.65 -7.00
C TYR A 51 -7.40 -3.99 -6.48
N ARG A 52 -7.83 -4.40 -5.30
CA ARG A 52 -7.50 -5.67 -4.68
C ARG A 52 -8.75 -6.36 -4.18
N GLN A 53 -8.84 -7.67 -4.46
CA GLN A 53 -9.89 -8.54 -3.94
C GLN A 53 -9.26 -9.74 -3.25
N GLN A 54 -9.64 -9.99 -1.97
CA GLN A 54 -9.10 -11.08 -1.17
C GLN A 54 -10.20 -12.01 -0.67
N TRP A 55 -9.85 -13.28 -0.47
CA TRP A 55 -10.64 -14.32 0.20
C TRP A 55 -12.04 -14.58 -0.38
N ARG A 56 -12.24 -14.31 -1.66
CA ARG A 56 -13.50 -14.59 -2.37
C ARG A 56 -13.94 -16.06 -2.27
N SER A 57 -13.01 -16.99 -2.02
CA SER A 57 -13.30 -18.42 -1.89
C SER A 57 -13.78 -18.84 -0.50
N ILE A 58 -13.75 -17.95 0.50
CA ILE A 58 -14.03 -18.29 1.90
C ILE A 58 -15.27 -17.58 2.40
N THR A 59 -15.43 -16.30 2.07
CA THR A 59 -16.48 -15.41 2.57
C THR A 59 -16.76 -14.31 1.56
N ASP A 60 -17.64 -13.37 1.89
CA ASP A 60 -17.75 -12.12 1.15
C ASP A 60 -16.39 -11.47 1.01
N PRO A 61 -15.96 -11.18 -0.23
CA PRO A 61 -14.61 -10.77 -0.50
C PRO A 61 -14.27 -9.43 0.17
N PHE A 62 -13.03 -9.31 0.63
CA PHE A 62 -12.47 -8.03 1.02
C PHE A 62 -12.05 -7.29 -0.24
N ILE A 63 -12.57 -6.09 -0.43
CA ILE A 63 -12.33 -5.27 -1.62
C ILE A 63 -11.66 -3.97 -1.18
N SER A 64 -10.44 -3.77 -1.63
CA SER A 64 -9.66 -2.57 -1.37
C SER A 64 -9.39 -1.83 -2.67
N MET A 65 -9.68 -0.54 -2.70
CA MET A 65 -9.44 0.34 -3.85
C MET A 65 -8.63 1.54 -3.41
N ALA A 66 -7.66 1.94 -4.20
CA ALA A 66 -6.92 3.17 -3.97
C ALA A 66 -6.71 3.94 -5.26
N ALA A 67 -6.81 5.25 -5.16
CA ALA A 67 -6.36 6.20 -6.18
C ALA A 67 -5.36 7.14 -5.52
N THR A 68 -4.18 7.27 -6.13
CA THR A 68 -3.14 8.17 -5.63
C THR A 68 -2.63 9.05 -6.76
N ALA A 69 -2.37 10.31 -6.45
CA ALA A 69 -1.75 11.25 -7.36
C ALA A 69 -0.67 12.02 -6.62
N ASP A 70 0.51 12.14 -7.18
CA ASP A 70 1.56 12.96 -6.63
C ASP A 70 2.31 13.71 -7.73
N ALA A 71 2.80 14.89 -7.37
CA ALA A 71 3.50 15.77 -8.29
C ALA A 71 4.65 16.50 -7.61
N LYS A 72 5.70 16.75 -8.40
CA LYS A 72 6.75 17.68 -8.04
C LYS A 72 6.30 19.09 -8.38
N LEU A 73 6.13 19.94 -7.37
CA LEU A 73 5.62 21.29 -7.55
C LEU A 73 6.70 22.26 -8.01
N PHE A 74 7.86 22.25 -7.34
CA PHE A 74 8.96 23.15 -7.63
C PHE A 74 10.27 22.35 -7.63
N SER A 75 11.11 22.62 -8.61
CA SER A 75 12.44 22.05 -8.71
C SER A 75 13.39 23.11 -9.24
N GLN A 76 14.26 23.61 -8.39
CA GLN A 76 15.37 24.44 -8.82
C GLN A 76 16.56 23.54 -9.18
N SER A 77 17.19 23.74 -10.32
CA SER A 77 18.08 22.81 -11.05
C SER A 77 19.21 22.10 -10.27
N ARG A 78 19.50 22.44 -9.04
CA ARG A 78 20.44 21.79 -8.10
C ARG A 78 20.04 21.96 -6.65
N SER A 79 18.84 22.46 -6.41
CA SER A 79 18.30 22.79 -5.09
C SER A 79 17.21 21.82 -4.67
N SER A 80 16.70 22.03 -3.49
CA SER A 80 15.58 21.30 -2.91
C SER A 80 14.37 21.30 -3.83
N SER A 81 13.60 20.23 -3.84
CA SER A 81 12.32 20.15 -4.52
C SER A 81 11.19 19.88 -3.53
N PHE A 82 10.01 20.44 -3.83
CA PHE A 82 8.80 20.19 -3.05
C PHE A 82 7.86 19.30 -3.85
N GLY A 83 7.21 18.38 -3.16
CA GLY A 83 6.21 17.50 -3.73
C GLY A 83 4.89 17.65 -3.00
N ALA A 84 3.80 17.42 -3.72
CA ALA A 84 2.48 17.25 -3.15
C ALA A 84 1.87 15.93 -3.60
N GLY A 85 1.03 15.36 -2.76
CA GLY A 85 0.30 14.14 -3.05
C GLY A 85 -1.13 14.23 -2.56
N PHE A 86 -1.99 13.50 -3.22
CA PHE A 86 -3.38 13.28 -2.85
C PHE A 86 -3.71 11.80 -2.97
N PHE A 87 -4.51 11.27 -2.08
CA PHE A 87 -4.97 9.89 -2.15
C PHE A 87 -6.40 9.73 -1.67
N ILE A 88 -7.04 8.72 -2.22
CA ILE A 88 -8.31 8.16 -1.76
C ILE A 88 -8.09 6.66 -1.62
N LEU A 89 -8.54 6.11 -0.51
CA LEU A 89 -8.53 4.68 -0.22
C LEU A 89 -9.93 4.29 0.29
N ASN A 90 -10.46 3.21 -0.24
CA ASN A 90 -11.68 2.60 0.26
C ASN A 90 -11.45 1.10 0.46
N ASP A 91 -11.74 0.62 1.64
CA ASP A 91 -11.63 -0.79 2.02
C ASP A 91 -12.95 -1.29 2.58
N ARG A 92 -13.49 -2.33 1.97
CA ARG A 92 -14.72 -2.98 2.38
C ARG A 92 -14.44 -4.41 2.77
N ALA A 93 -14.77 -4.76 4.01
CA ALA A 93 -14.45 -6.05 4.59
C ALA A 93 -15.69 -6.82 5.03
N GLY A 94 -15.80 -8.08 4.59
CA GLY A 94 -16.74 -9.08 5.08
C GLY A 94 -18.22 -8.78 4.88
N GLY A 95 -19.07 -9.67 5.41
CA GLY A 95 -20.53 -9.61 5.27
C GLY A 95 -21.21 -8.44 6.00
N ALA A 96 -20.57 -7.92 7.07
CA ALA A 96 -21.02 -6.70 7.76
C ALA A 96 -20.78 -5.43 6.95
N HIS A 97 -20.19 -5.54 5.77
CA HIS A 97 -19.79 -4.40 4.93
C HIS A 97 -19.04 -3.33 5.72
N LEU A 98 -18.15 -3.77 6.64
CA LEU A 98 -17.28 -2.83 7.34
C LEU A 98 -16.49 -2.05 6.30
N ASN A 99 -16.82 -0.79 6.15
CA ASN A 99 -16.21 0.10 5.17
C ASN A 99 -15.29 1.10 5.85
N THR A 100 -14.06 1.20 5.37
CA THR A 100 -13.09 2.20 5.80
C THR A 100 -12.75 3.07 4.60
N PHE A 101 -13.20 4.31 4.62
CA PHE A 101 -12.85 5.33 3.64
C PHE A 101 -11.79 6.25 4.22
N GLN A 102 -10.74 6.51 3.45
CA GLN A 102 -9.70 7.45 3.80
C GLN A 102 -9.38 8.34 2.60
N SER A 103 -9.27 9.65 2.82
CA SER A 103 -8.76 10.58 1.81
C SER A 103 -7.80 11.55 2.46
N GLY A 104 -6.75 11.93 1.75
CA GLY A 104 -5.74 12.79 2.37
C GLY A 104 -4.85 13.51 1.38
N ILE A 105 -4.16 14.50 1.91
CA ILE A 105 -3.16 15.32 1.23
C ILE A 105 -1.80 15.09 1.88
N ILE A 106 -0.77 15.17 1.07
CA ILE A 106 0.62 14.97 1.48
C ILE A 106 1.45 16.13 0.95
N ALA A 107 2.35 16.62 1.79
CA ALA A 107 3.39 17.55 1.40
C ALA A 107 4.75 16.93 1.71
N SER A 108 5.71 17.09 0.81
CA SER A 108 7.07 16.58 0.96
C SER A 108 8.10 17.60 0.53
N ALA A 109 9.28 17.49 1.11
CA ALA A 109 10.46 18.24 0.70
C ALA A 109 11.62 17.27 0.49
N LYS A 110 12.34 17.42 -0.62
CA LYS A 110 13.51 16.63 -0.97
C LYS A 110 14.73 17.55 -1.07
N VAL A 111 15.77 17.22 -0.32
CA VAL A 111 17.02 17.97 -0.24
C VAL A 111 18.16 17.11 -0.76
N PRO A 112 18.92 17.56 -1.78
CA PRO A 112 20.13 16.87 -2.22
C PRO A 112 21.25 17.04 -1.18
N ILE A 113 21.89 15.92 -0.80
CA ILE A 113 23.09 15.91 0.04
C ILE A 113 24.33 15.91 -0.84
N SER A 114 24.26 15.19 -1.94
CA SER A 114 25.28 15.09 -2.97
C SER A 114 24.65 14.94 -4.35
N ASN A 115 25.49 14.83 -5.41
CA ASN A 115 25.01 14.60 -6.76
C ASN A 115 24.21 13.28 -6.91
N GLU A 116 24.46 12.31 -6.04
CA GLU A 116 23.87 10.95 -6.10
C GLU A 116 22.92 10.68 -4.93
N GLN A 117 22.90 11.53 -3.90
CA GLN A 117 22.18 11.26 -2.65
C GLN A 117 21.20 12.37 -2.31
N ASN A 118 20.02 11.98 -1.86
CA ASN A 118 19.00 12.90 -1.40
C ASN A 118 18.36 12.39 -0.11
N ILE A 119 17.94 13.32 0.75
CA ILE A 119 17.01 13.06 1.84
C ILE A 119 15.68 13.72 1.52
N SER A 120 14.59 13.03 1.79
CA SER A 120 13.24 13.57 1.68
C SER A 120 12.53 13.44 3.02
N GLY A 121 11.75 14.44 3.38
CA GLY A 121 10.81 14.41 4.50
C GLY A 121 9.41 14.70 3.99
N GLY A 122 8.39 14.10 4.60
CA GLY A 122 7.00 14.33 4.21
C GLY A 122 6.06 14.24 5.39
N ILE A 123 4.97 14.99 5.30
CA ILE A 123 3.85 14.98 6.25
C ILE A 123 2.55 14.75 5.48
N GLY A 124 1.60 14.07 6.10
CA GLY A 124 0.30 13.79 5.52
C GLY A 124 -0.81 14.12 6.52
N PHE A 125 -1.91 14.61 6.00
CA PHE A 125 -3.16 14.84 6.72
C PHE A 125 -4.28 14.11 5.99
N SER A 126 -5.08 13.34 6.70
CA SER A 126 -6.17 12.59 6.10
C SER A 126 -7.43 12.60 6.95
N PHE A 127 -8.54 12.46 6.25
CA PHE A 127 -9.85 12.21 6.82
C PHE A 127 -10.11 10.70 6.75
N PHE A 128 -10.52 10.14 7.88
CA PHE A 128 -10.96 8.76 8.03
C PHE A 128 -12.45 8.71 8.30
N GLN A 129 -13.15 7.82 7.62
CA GLN A 129 -14.50 7.44 7.95
C GLN A 129 -14.58 5.92 8.02
N ARG A 130 -15.08 5.39 9.11
CA ARG A 130 -15.39 3.97 9.26
C ARG A 130 -16.89 3.81 9.44
N SER A 131 -17.50 2.90 8.71
CA SER A 131 -18.94 2.60 8.79
C SER A 131 -19.19 1.10 8.73
N VAL A 132 -20.27 0.67 9.34
CA VAL A 132 -20.75 -0.71 9.35
C VAL A 132 -22.21 -0.74 8.96
N ASP A 133 -22.63 -1.73 8.19
CA ASP A 133 -24.03 -1.95 7.84
C ASP A 133 -24.62 -3.01 8.77
N LEU A 134 -25.30 -2.54 9.81
CA LEU A 134 -25.91 -3.43 10.80
C LEU A 134 -27.12 -4.21 10.23
N SER A 135 -27.74 -3.69 9.18
CA SER A 135 -28.89 -4.34 8.54
C SER A 135 -28.50 -5.58 7.75
N ALA A 136 -27.22 -5.69 7.35
CA ALA A 136 -26.68 -6.86 6.67
C ALA A 136 -26.36 -8.02 7.63
N LEU A 137 -26.43 -7.78 8.95
CA LEU A 137 -26.09 -8.77 9.96
C LEU A 137 -27.35 -9.50 10.47
N THR A 138 -27.15 -10.72 10.91
CA THR A 138 -28.15 -11.52 11.60
C THR A 138 -27.71 -11.72 13.05
N TRP A 139 -28.65 -11.59 13.99
CA TRP A 139 -28.37 -11.57 15.42
C TRP A 139 -29.00 -12.77 16.11
N ASP A 140 -28.34 -13.27 17.13
CA ASP A 140 -28.79 -14.47 17.87
C ASP A 140 -30.20 -14.29 18.48
N LYS A 141 -30.51 -13.08 18.97
CA LYS A 141 -31.84 -12.75 19.52
C LYS A 141 -32.96 -12.64 18.48
N GLN A 142 -32.61 -12.62 17.20
CA GLN A 142 -33.56 -12.67 16.09
C GLN A 142 -33.94 -14.09 15.67
N TYR A 143 -33.47 -15.10 16.40
CA TYR A 143 -33.87 -16.48 16.25
C TYR A 143 -34.95 -16.81 17.31
N ASP A 144 -36.16 -17.18 16.86
CA ASP A 144 -37.31 -17.47 17.71
C ASP A 144 -37.35 -18.89 18.26
N GLY A 145 -36.32 -19.70 17.99
CA GLY A 145 -36.23 -21.11 18.32
C GLY A 145 -36.55 -22.06 17.18
N LEU A 146 -37.13 -21.54 16.07
CA LEU A 146 -37.48 -22.29 14.86
C LEU A 146 -36.88 -21.62 13.61
N LEU A 147 -37.07 -20.32 13.44
CA LEU A 147 -36.69 -19.57 12.27
C LEU A 147 -36.09 -18.19 12.64
N TYR A 148 -35.31 -17.67 11.71
CA TYR A 148 -34.83 -16.28 11.79
C TYR A 148 -35.98 -15.32 11.53
N ASN A 149 -36.17 -14.36 12.43
CA ASN A 149 -37.17 -13.30 12.34
C ASN A 149 -36.54 -11.92 12.46
N SER A 150 -36.38 -11.22 11.34
CA SER A 150 -35.77 -9.89 11.29
C SER A 150 -36.55 -8.80 12.01
N THR A 151 -37.83 -9.05 12.40
CA THR A 151 -38.67 -8.08 13.13
C THR A 151 -38.39 -8.07 14.63
N LEU A 152 -37.69 -9.10 15.15
CA LEU A 152 -37.27 -9.17 16.54
C LEU A 152 -36.13 -8.17 16.81
N PRO A 153 -36.08 -7.60 18.04
CA PRO A 153 -34.97 -6.73 18.41
C PRO A 153 -33.62 -7.46 18.32
N THR A 154 -32.61 -6.81 17.82
CA THR A 154 -31.25 -7.34 17.72
C THR A 154 -30.65 -7.67 19.10
N GLY A 155 -31.08 -6.90 20.12
CA GLY A 155 -30.55 -7.00 21.48
C GLY A 155 -29.15 -6.43 21.66
N GLU A 156 -28.58 -5.87 20.60
CA GLU A 156 -27.30 -5.18 20.61
C GLU A 156 -27.51 -3.66 20.57
N ALA A 157 -26.77 -2.95 21.41
CA ALA A 157 -26.81 -1.49 21.45
C ALA A 157 -25.57 -0.93 20.75
N PHE A 158 -25.72 -0.55 19.48
CA PHE A 158 -24.69 0.20 18.79
C PHE A 158 -24.96 1.69 18.92
N SER A 159 -24.01 2.42 19.48
CA SER A 159 -24.12 3.87 19.64
C SER A 159 -24.03 4.62 18.32
N ASN A 160 -23.22 4.13 17.38
CA ASN A 160 -22.98 4.75 16.09
C ASN A 160 -22.66 3.71 15.01
N GLU A 161 -23.26 3.84 13.84
CA GLU A 161 -22.92 3.05 12.65
C GLU A 161 -21.79 3.68 11.83
N ARG A 162 -21.40 4.90 12.17
CA ARG A 162 -20.40 5.70 11.44
C ARG A 162 -19.55 6.51 12.40
N VAL A 163 -18.24 6.44 12.22
CA VAL A 163 -17.24 7.20 12.97
C VAL A 163 -16.32 7.92 12.01
N ASN A 164 -16.07 9.20 12.29
CA ASN A 164 -15.17 10.05 11.52
C ASN A 164 -14.00 10.50 12.39
N ALA A 165 -12.81 10.58 11.80
CA ALA A 165 -11.64 11.11 12.48
C ALA A 165 -10.68 11.77 11.50
N LEU A 166 -9.83 12.66 12.01
CA LEU A 166 -8.68 13.19 11.30
C LEU A 166 -7.45 12.38 11.70
N ASP A 167 -6.56 12.17 10.74
CA ASP A 167 -5.33 11.41 10.94
C ASP A 167 -4.12 12.18 10.41
N MET A 168 -2.98 11.97 11.05
CA MET A 168 -1.72 12.58 10.69
C MET A 168 -0.65 11.52 10.48
N SER A 169 0.20 11.75 9.49
CA SER A 169 1.34 10.90 9.17
C SER A 169 2.59 11.72 8.90
N ALA A 170 3.75 11.13 9.14
CA ALA A 170 5.03 11.70 8.78
C ALA A 170 6.00 10.61 8.33
N GLY A 171 6.97 10.99 7.52
CA GLY A 171 7.98 10.05 7.07
C GLY A 171 9.23 10.72 6.56
N VAL A 172 10.29 9.93 6.52
CA VAL A 172 11.60 10.31 6.00
C VAL A 172 12.10 9.23 5.05
N GLN A 173 12.90 9.62 4.07
CA GLN A 173 13.50 8.71 3.12
C GLN A 173 14.86 9.22 2.68
N TRP A 174 15.81 8.32 2.65
CA TRP A 174 17.07 8.49 1.95
C TRP A 174 17.02 7.79 0.60
N SER A 175 17.56 8.43 -0.43
CA SER A 175 17.68 7.86 -1.76
C SER A 175 19.07 8.09 -2.34
N TYR A 176 19.59 7.04 -2.96
CA TYR A 176 20.83 7.02 -3.71
C TYR A 176 20.54 6.66 -5.15
N GLY A 177 21.18 7.32 -6.11
CA GLY A 177 21.03 7.00 -7.52
C GLY A 177 22.27 7.38 -8.31
N LYS A 178 22.93 6.36 -8.87
CA LYS A 178 24.02 6.51 -9.82
C LYS A 178 23.52 6.13 -11.19
N GLY A 179 23.59 7.06 -12.12
CA GLY A 179 23.21 6.85 -13.52
C GLY A 179 24.14 5.85 -14.23
N ALA A 180 23.71 5.42 -15.40
CA ALA A 180 24.52 4.56 -16.27
C ALA A 180 25.83 5.24 -16.68
N THR A 181 26.92 4.48 -16.75
CA THR A 181 28.26 5.02 -17.06
C THR A 181 28.39 5.47 -18.51
N THR A 182 27.63 4.86 -19.43
CA THR A 182 27.56 5.24 -20.85
C THR A 182 26.11 5.25 -21.33
N LEU A 183 25.86 5.88 -22.48
CA LEU A 183 24.52 5.99 -23.06
C LEU A 183 23.85 4.64 -23.39
N SER A 184 24.64 3.60 -23.59
CA SER A 184 24.19 2.24 -23.94
C SER A 184 24.32 1.24 -22.77
N SER A 185 24.93 1.64 -21.64
CA SER A 185 25.09 0.73 -20.51
C SER A 185 23.81 0.73 -19.65
N ASN A 186 23.54 -0.43 -19.04
CA ASN A 186 22.47 -0.60 -18.07
C ASN A 186 23.06 -0.91 -16.69
N ASP A 187 24.06 -0.15 -16.28
CA ASP A 187 24.80 -0.32 -15.03
C ASP A 187 24.38 0.70 -13.95
N ASN A 188 23.14 1.19 -14.06
CA ASN A 188 22.55 2.09 -13.08
C ASN A 188 22.33 1.38 -11.74
N ILE A 189 22.63 2.08 -10.66
CA ILE A 189 22.40 1.61 -9.29
C ILE A 189 21.53 2.63 -8.59
N GLY A 190 20.50 2.14 -7.92
CA GLY A 190 19.64 2.94 -7.08
C GLY A 190 19.35 2.26 -5.76
N ALA A 191 19.20 3.03 -4.70
CA ALA A 191 18.76 2.53 -3.40
C ALA A 191 17.81 3.54 -2.76
N GLN A 192 16.81 3.04 -2.08
CA GLN A 192 15.86 3.82 -1.32
C GLN A 192 15.66 3.14 0.03
N VAL A 193 15.75 3.91 1.10
CA VAL A 193 15.48 3.46 2.47
C VAL A 193 14.58 4.50 3.10
N GLY A 194 13.45 4.09 3.62
CA GLY A 194 12.47 5.00 4.20
C GLY A 194 11.83 4.45 5.46
N MET A 195 11.39 5.37 6.28
CA MET A 195 10.62 5.12 7.50
C MET A 195 9.46 6.10 7.58
N ALA A 196 8.28 5.60 7.94
CA ALA A 196 7.10 6.43 8.13
C ALA A 196 6.31 5.99 9.36
N VAL A 197 5.57 6.93 9.91
CA VAL A 197 4.64 6.69 11.02
C VAL A 197 3.29 7.30 10.64
N PHE A 198 2.25 6.48 10.72
CA PHE A 198 0.85 6.86 10.53
C PHE A 198 0.13 6.82 11.87
N HIS A 199 -1.03 7.47 11.94
CA HIS A 199 -1.85 7.59 13.15
C HIS A 199 -1.11 8.30 14.29
N LEU A 200 -0.34 9.36 13.96
CA LEU A 200 0.45 10.12 14.94
C LEU A 200 -0.41 10.69 16.07
N ASN A 201 -1.61 11.14 15.74
CA ASN A 201 -2.60 11.67 16.67
C ASN A 201 -3.49 10.60 17.31
N LYS A 202 -3.25 9.30 17.01
CA LYS A 202 -4.02 8.15 17.52
C LYS A 202 -5.53 8.35 17.42
N PRO A 203 -6.11 8.54 16.22
CA PRO A 203 -7.51 8.82 16.05
C PRO A 203 -8.37 7.69 16.65
N ASN A 204 -9.53 8.06 17.22
CA ASN A 204 -10.50 7.08 17.66
C ASN A 204 -11.41 6.67 16.49
N LEU A 205 -11.39 5.40 16.13
CA LEU A 205 -12.17 4.80 15.05
C LEU A 205 -13.08 3.68 15.55
N SER A 206 -13.40 3.66 16.84
CA SER A 206 -14.29 2.69 17.47
C SER A 206 -15.73 3.15 17.41
N PHE A 207 -16.65 2.22 17.18
CA PHE A 207 -18.09 2.48 17.10
C PHE A 207 -18.75 2.67 18.47
N ASP A 208 -18.22 2.03 19.51
CA ASP A 208 -18.80 2.02 20.86
C ASP A 208 -17.80 2.53 21.91
N VAL A 209 -16.88 1.71 22.34
CA VAL A 209 -15.89 2.07 23.37
C VAL A 209 -14.77 2.89 22.75
N LYS A 210 -14.47 4.07 23.30
CA LYS A 210 -13.37 4.91 22.82
C LYS A 210 -12.03 4.18 22.89
N THR A 211 -11.55 3.67 21.76
CA THR A 211 -10.26 2.99 21.64
C THR A 211 -9.42 3.72 20.60
N ASN A 212 -8.27 4.19 21.02
CA ASN A 212 -7.35 4.89 20.15
C ASN A 212 -6.66 3.94 19.18
N SER A 213 -6.50 4.37 17.94
CA SER A 213 -5.73 3.62 16.94
C SER A 213 -4.25 3.51 17.35
N TYR A 214 -3.64 2.36 17.02
CA TYR A 214 -2.22 2.17 17.21
C TYR A 214 -1.42 2.93 16.14
N TRP A 215 -0.25 3.44 16.50
CA TRP A 215 0.71 3.89 15.51
C TRP A 215 1.04 2.77 14.54
N ARG A 216 1.00 3.07 13.25
CA ARG A 216 1.51 2.18 12.21
C ARG A 216 2.88 2.69 11.78
N MET A 217 3.92 1.95 12.15
CA MET A 217 5.28 2.21 11.70
C MET A 217 5.55 1.38 10.44
N VAL A 218 6.11 2.02 9.44
CA VAL A 218 6.48 1.41 8.15
C VAL A 218 7.95 1.63 7.93
N PHE A 219 8.68 0.57 7.68
CA PHE A 219 10.06 0.61 7.23
C PHE A 219 10.15 -0.08 5.87
N HIS A 220 10.73 0.58 4.89
CA HIS A 220 10.86 0.03 3.54
C HIS A 220 12.24 0.30 2.96
N THR A 221 12.70 -0.64 2.15
CA THR A 221 13.91 -0.48 1.35
C THR A 221 13.72 -1.12 -0.02
N THR A 222 14.28 -0.48 -1.04
CA THR A 222 14.35 -1.01 -2.40
C THR A 222 15.71 -0.68 -2.96
N VAL A 223 16.37 -1.69 -3.50
CA VAL A 223 17.63 -1.52 -4.24
C VAL A 223 17.34 -1.86 -5.69
N SER A 224 17.86 -1.06 -6.61
CA SER A 224 17.74 -1.30 -8.05
C SER A 224 19.14 -1.44 -8.63
N TYR A 225 19.39 -2.56 -9.30
CA TYR A 225 20.67 -2.86 -9.89
C TYR A 225 20.51 -3.27 -11.36
N GLY A 226 21.01 -2.43 -12.26
CA GLY A 226 21.09 -2.75 -13.69
C GLY A 226 22.24 -3.70 -13.99
N LEU A 227 21.96 -4.78 -14.71
CA LEU A 227 22.97 -5.75 -15.11
C LEU A 227 23.76 -5.21 -16.31
N LYS A 228 25.09 -5.18 -16.18
CA LYS A 228 25.98 -4.75 -17.28
C LYS A 228 25.77 -5.61 -18.53
N ASN A 229 25.80 -4.97 -19.69
CA ASN A 229 25.61 -5.61 -20.99
C ASN A 229 24.31 -6.43 -21.10
N SER A 230 23.27 -6.03 -20.40
CA SER A 230 21.97 -6.70 -20.39
C SER A 230 20.84 -5.69 -20.31
N ASN A 231 19.70 -6.04 -20.86
CA ASN A 231 18.46 -5.25 -20.74
C ASN A 231 17.71 -5.51 -19.42
N MET A 232 18.36 -6.18 -18.47
CA MET A 232 17.76 -6.57 -17.20
C MET A 232 18.19 -5.65 -16.06
N GLN A 233 17.23 -5.40 -15.17
CA GLN A 233 17.45 -4.75 -13.88
C GLN A 233 16.79 -5.60 -12.80
N VAL A 234 17.49 -5.81 -11.69
CA VAL A 234 16.96 -6.54 -10.52
C VAL A 234 16.69 -5.55 -9.41
N SER A 235 15.53 -5.66 -8.79
CA SER A 235 15.07 -4.72 -7.76
C SER A 235 14.58 -5.49 -6.52
N PRO A 236 15.50 -5.96 -5.63
CA PRO A 236 15.11 -6.48 -4.33
C PRO A 236 14.46 -5.40 -3.47
N SER A 237 13.42 -5.79 -2.74
CA SER A 237 12.66 -4.89 -1.87
C SER A 237 12.30 -5.60 -0.57
N PHE A 238 12.32 -4.83 0.51
CA PHE A 238 11.90 -5.27 1.83
C PHE A 238 10.95 -4.23 2.43
N LEU A 239 9.89 -4.71 3.09
CA LEU A 239 8.95 -3.91 3.83
C LEU A 239 8.67 -4.56 5.18
N ALA A 240 8.70 -3.77 6.25
CA ALA A 240 8.26 -4.16 7.57
C ALA A 240 7.23 -3.16 8.08
N THR A 241 6.12 -3.66 8.63
CA THR A 241 5.11 -2.83 9.26
C THR A 241 4.78 -3.34 10.65
N PHE A 242 4.57 -2.39 11.56
CA PHE A 242 4.22 -2.66 12.96
C PHE A 242 3.03 -1.79 13.33
N GLN A 243 1.93 -2.41 13.75
CA GLN A 243 0.73 -1.71 14.19
C GLN A 243 0.13 -2.43 15.41
N GLY A 244 0.37 -1.89 16.59
CA GLY A 244 -0.01 -2.55 17.84
C GLY A 244 0.57 -3.98 17.94
N PRO A 245 -0.26 -5.01 18.14
CA PRO A 245 0.20 -6.40 18.20
C PRO A 245 0.53 -6.98 16.82
N SER A 246 0.15 -6.31 15.75
CA SER A 246 0.32 -6.81 14.38
C SER A 246 1.67 -6.46 13.80
N ARG A 247 2.29 -7.44 13.14
CA ARG A 247 3.58 -7.31 12.47
C ARG A 247 3.51 -7.97 11.11
N MET A 248 3.96 -7.28 10.07
CA MET A 248 4.07 -7.85 8.74
C MET A 248 5.48 -7.61 8.21
N PHE A 249 6.07 -8.64 7.66
CA PHE A 249 7.33 -8.60 6.93
C PHE A 249 7.10 -9.08 5.51
N TYR A 250 7.64 -8.35 4.56
CA TYR A 250 7.46 -8.58 3.14
C TYR A 250 8.81 -8.45 2.45
N LEU A 251 9.28 -9.50 1.81
CA LEU A 251 10.56 -9.55 1.13
C LEU A 251 10.38 -10.12 -0.27
N GLY A 252 11.01 -9.52 -1.25
CA GLY A 252 10.93 -10.04 -2.60
C GLY A 252 11.81 -9.28 -3.57
N THR A 253 11.66 -9.62 -4.83
CA THR A 253 12.41 -9.00 -5.91
C THR A 253 11.56 -8.86 -7.15
N VAL A 254 11.83 -7.81 -7.92
CA VAL A 254 11.28 -7.60 -9.25
C VAL A 254 12.43 -7.60 -10.25
N VAL A 255 12.32 -8.41 -11.29
CA VAL A 255 13.19 -8.37 -12.46
C VAL A 255 12.49 -7.56 -13.53
N LYS A 256 13.12 -6.50 -13.98
CA LYS A 256 12.64 -5.65 -15.07
C LYS A 256 13.42 -5.98 -16.33
N TYR A 257 12.72 -6.31 -17.39
CA TYR A 257 13.29 -6.58 -18.69
C TYR A 257 12.87 -5.51 -19.69
N ARG A 258 13.85 -4.80 -20.26
CA ARG A 258 13.63 -3.77 -21.26
C ARG A 258 13.50 -4.40 -22.62
N LEU A 259 12.27 -4.37 -23.18
CA LEU A 259 11.97 -4.85 -24.53
C LEU A 259 12.41 -3.87 -25.61
N GLN A 260 12.23 -2.56 -25.32
CA GLN A 260 12.50 -1.48 -26.26
C GLN A 260 12.96 -0.24 -25.52
N GLU A 261 14.01 0.42 -26.02
CA GLU A 261 14.44 1.74 -25.53
C GLU A 261 13.64 2.85 -26.21
N SER A 262 13.43 3.95 -25.48
CA SER A 262 12.84 5.15 -26.08
C SER A 262 13.84 5.79 -27.04
N SER A 263 13.32 6.39 -28.12
CA SER A 263 14.12 7.25 -28.98
C SER A 263 14.58 8.49 -28.20
N LYS A 264 15.89 8.77 -28.22
CA LYS A 264 16.49 9.89 -27.47
C LYS A 264 16.30 11.25 -28.14
N TYR A 265 15.95 11.29 -29.44
CA TYR A 265 15.90 12.51 -30.21
C TYR A 265 14.50 12.83 -30.76
N THR A 266 13.70 11.83 -31.04
CA THR A 266 12.43 12.03 -31.76
C THR A 266 11.20 11.75 -30.87
N ASP A 267 11.37 11.18 -29.68
CA ASP A 267 10.30 10.70 -28.78
C ASP A 267 9.22 9.82 -29.48
N TYR A 268 9.51 9.39 -30.73
CA TYR A 268 8.59 8.61 -31.55
C TYR A 268 8.48 7.15 -31.09
N ILE A 269 9.57 6.61 -30.51
CA ILE A 269 9.63 5.25 -30.01
C ILE A 269 9.48 5.30 -28.48
N LEU A 270 8.40 4.75 -27.95
CA LEU A 270 8.15 4.67 -26.53
C LEU A 270 8.89 3.48 -25.91
N ALA A 271 9.47 3.67 -24.73
CA ALA A 271 10.06 2.58 -23.97
C ALA A 271 9.01 1.52 -23.62
N ARG A 272 9.41 0.24 -23.70
CA ARG A 272 8.59 -0.90 -23.28
C ARG A 272 9.38 -1.77 -22.34
N MET A 273 8.78 -2.13 -21.20
CA MET A 273 9.40 -3.00 -20.21
C MET A 273 8.39 -4.02 -19.69
N VAL A 274 8.86 -5.21 -19.41
CA VAL A 274 8.11 -6.23 -18.67
C VAL A 274 8.80 -6.44 -17.34
N ASN A 275 8.03 -6.37 -16.28
CA ASN A 275 8.48 -6.57 -14.91
C ASN A 275 7.82 -7.84 -14.38
N VAL A 276 8.60 -8.75 -13.83
CA VAL A 276 8.11 -9.96 -13.16
C VAL A 276 8.73 -10.00 -11.78
N GLY A 277 7.92 -10.23 -10.78
CA GLY A 277 8.36 -10.23 -9.39
C GLY A 277 7.76 -11.36 -8.58
N THR A 278 8.47 -11.70 -7.54
CA THR A 278 8.00 -12.61 -6.52
C THR A 278 8.30 -12.04 -5.16
N PHE A 279 7.33 -12.14 -4.25
CA PHE A 279 7.47 -11.66 -2.89
C PHE A 279 6.94 -12.70 -1.91
N TYR A 280 7.54 -12.72 -0.76
CA TYR A 280 7.14 -13.55 0.37
C TYR A 280 6.64 -12.66 1.51
N ARG A 281 5.36 -12.76 1.84
CA ARG A 281 4.74 -12.16 3.00
C ARG A 281 4.77 -13.18 4.12
N PHE A 282 5.62 -12.96 5.10
CA PHE A 282 5.93 -13.92 6.15
C PHE A 282 4.69 -14.39 6.90
N GLY A 283 4.47 -15.70 6.92
CA GLY A 283 3.35 -16.34 7.61
C GLY A 283 1.98 -16.15 6.95
N ASP A 284 1.90 -15.55 5.77
CA ASP A 284 0.64 -15.24 5.09
C ASP A 284 0.58 -15.75 3.64
N ALA A 285 1.40 -15.22 2.74
CA ALA A 285 1.28 -15.53 1.31
C ALA A 285 2.59 -15.42 0.53
N ILE A 286 2.66 -16.14 -0.59
CA ILE A 286 3.59 -15.87 -1.69
C ILE A 286 2.83 -15.04 -2.73
N VAL A 287 3.42 -13.93 -3.14
CA VAL A 287 2.84 -13.01 -4.14
C VAL A 287 3.61 -13.11 -5.44
N LEU A 288 2.92 -13.41 -6.50
CA LEU A 288 3.43 -13.35 -7.87
C LEU A 288 2.96 -12.05 -8.51
N ASN A 289 3.84 -11.33 -9.16
CA ASN A 289 3.58 -10.03 -9.77
C ASN A 289 4.07 -10.02 -11.21
N ALA A 290 3.27 -9.48 -12.11
CA ALA A 290 3.63 -9.20 -13.49
C ALA A 290 3.14 -7.81 -13.87
N GLN A 291 3.97 -7.02 -14.57
CA GLN A 291 3.63 -5.68 -14.99
C GLN A 291 4.18 -5.39 -16.37
N LEU A 292 3.40 -4.71 -17.19
CA LEU A 292 3.79 -4.18 -18.49
C LEU A 292 3.86 -2.65 -18.41
N GLU A 293 5.03 -2.10 -18.68
CA GLU A 293 5.23 -0.65 -18.84
C GLU A 293 5.29 -0.31 -20.33
N TRP A 294 4.46 0.63 -20.76
CA TRP A 294 4.39 1.10 -22.15
C TRP A 294 4.35 2.62 -22.17
N GLY A 295 5.49 3.22 -22.45
CA GLY A 295 5.64 4.66 -22.49
C GLY A 295 5.28 5.31 -21.16
N GLN A 296 4.12 5.97 -21.14
CA GLN A 296 3.60 6.69 -19.96
C GLN A 296 2.70 5.84 -19.07
N TYR A 297 2.36 4.62 -19.48
CA TYR A 297 1.43 3.74 -18.79
C TYR A 297 2.13 2.51 -18.24
N ALA A 298 1.67 2.03 -17.13
CA ALA A 298 2.04 0.72 -16.62
C ALA A 298 0.78 0.00 -16.11
N PHE A 299 0.65 -1.27 -16.44
CA PHE A 299 -0.44 -2.13 -16.00
C PHE A 299 0.14 -3.34 -15.29
N GLY A 300 -0.27 -3.54 -14.07
CA GLY A 300 0.20 -4.62 -13.21
C GLY A 300 -0.93 -5.55 -12.78
N ILE A 301 -0.59 -6.79 -12.61
CA ILE A 301 -1.43 -7.81 -11.98
C ILE A 301 -0.60 -8.57 -10.96
N SER A 302 -1.18 -8.87 -9.80
CA SER A 302 -0.57 -9.79 -8.86
C SER A 302 -1.57 -10.80 -8.32
N TYR A 303 -1.06 -11.94 -7.91
CA TYR A 303 -1.81 -13.01 -7.30
C TYR A 303 -1.15 -13.47 -6.00
N ASP A 304 -1.92 -13.45 -4.92
CA ASP A 304 -1.51 -13.91 -3.60
C ASP A 304 -1.84 -15.42 -3.47
N ILE A 305 -0.86 -16.24 -3.20
CA ILE A 305 -1.01 -17.67 -2.88
C ILE A 305 -0.92 -17.80 -1.38
N ASN A 306 -2.04 -18.10 -0.71
CA ASN A 306 -2.06 -18.27 0.74
C ASN A 306 -1.24 -19.49 1.16
N ILE A 307 -0.38 -19.27 2.17
CA ILE A 307 0.42 -20.32 2.82
C ILE A 307 0.19 -20.36 4.34
N SER A 308 -0.69 -19.49 4.85
CA SER A 308 -1.08 -19.42 6.26
C SER A 308 -2.01 -20.58 6.65
N SER A 309 -2.44 -20.61 7.91
CA SER A 309 -3.45 -21.58 8.39
C SER A 309 -4.77 -21.54 7.58
N LEU A 310 -5.06 -20.42 6.92
CA LEU A 310 -6.22 -20.28 6.02
C LEU A 310 -6.13 -21.15 4.74
N THR A 311 -4.96 -21.68 4.41
CA THR A 311 -4.77 -22.56 3.23
C THR A 311 -5.72 -23.76 3.24
N LYS A 312 -6.02 -24.30 4.44
CA LYS A 312 -6.95 -25.43 4.60
C LYS A 312 -8.36 -25.14 4.10
N ILE A 313 -8.81 -23.89 4.19
CA ILE A 313 -10.16 -23.45 3.82
C ILE A 313 -10.13 -22.78 2.44
N SER A 314 -9.09 -22.00 2.14
CA SER A 314 -8.96 -21.26 0.88
C SER A 314 -8.41 -22.09 -0.27
N TYR A 315 -7.90 -23.30 -0.02
CA TYR A 315 -7.17 -24.12 -1.00
C TYR A 315 -6.02 -23.34 -1.67
N GLY A 316 -5.32 -22.50 -0.89
CA GLY A 316 -4.24 -21.64 -1.39
C GLY A 316 -4.68 -20.38 -2.14
N ARG A 317 -6.00 -20.16 -2.31
CA ARG A 317 -6.53 -18.98 -3.02
C ARG A 317 -6.51 -17.78 -2.07
N GLY A 318 -5.62 -16.81 -2.31
CA GLY A 318 -5.46 -15.61 -1.49
C GLY A 318 -6.22 -14.42 -2.06
N GLY A 319 -5.62 -13.73 -3.00
CA GLY A 319 -6.20 -12.52 -3.58
C GLY A 319 -5.65 -12.19 -4.94
N VAL A 320 -6.40 -11.37 -5.67
CA VAL A 320 -5.97 -10.76 -6.95
C VAL A 320 -5.86 -9.27 -6.75
N GLU A 321 -4.82 -8.67 -7.29
CA GLU A 321 -4.66 -7.22 -7.33
C GLU A 321 -4.33 -6.77 -8.75
N ILE A 322 -4.97 -5.67 -9.18
CA ILE A 322 -4.73 -5.03 -10.46
C ILE A 322 -4.28 -3.60 -10.18
N SER A 323 -3.28 -3.13 -10.89
CA SER A 323 -2.79 -1.76 -10.83
C SER A 323 -2.71 -1.12 -12.20
N ALA A 324 -2.96 0.18 -12.24
CA ALA A 324 -2.71 1.03 -13.40
C ALA A 324 -1.96 2.27 -12.95
N ARG A 325 -0.89 2.60 -13.65
CA ARG A 325 -0.07 3.79 -13.38
C ARG A 325 0.06 4.64 -14.63
N TYR A 326 -0.06 5.94 -14.46
CA TYR A 326 0.19 6.94 -15.49
C TYR A 326 1.23 7.95 -14.99
N PHE A 327 2.26 8.20 -15.79
CA PHE A 327 3.28 9.21 -15.54
C PHE A 327 3.61 9.94 -16.86
N PRO A 328 3.08 11.15 -17.07
CA PRO A 328 3.32 11.90 -18.29
C PRO A 328 4.82 12.17 -18.47
N LEU A 329 5.32 11.90 -19.66
CA LEU A 329 6.67 12.33 -20.05
C LEU A 329 6.68 13.86 -20.14
N ARG A 330 7.69 14.48 -19.55
CA ARG A 330 7.85 15.91 -19.63
C ARG A 330 8.08 16.28 -21.09
N SER A 331 7.17 17.05 -21.69
CA SER A 331 7.38 17.64 -23.01
C SER A 331 8.60 18.55 -22.91
N SER A 332 9.60 18.33 -23.77
CA SER A 332 10.81 19.16 -23.85
C SER A 332 10.54 20.65 -24.17
N ALA A 333 9.29 20.98 -24.51
CA ALA A 333 8.84 22.35 -24.78
C ALA A 333 8.77 23.26 -23.55
N SER A 334 8.61 22.70 -22.31
CA SER A 334 8.50 23.53 -21.11
C SER A 334 9.84 23.97 -20.51
N SER A 335 10.96 23.43 -20.98
CA SER A 335 12.31 23.83 -20.50
C SER A 335 12.85 25.11 -21.12
N ARG A 336 12.12 25.75 -22.05
CA ARG A 336 12.54 27.00 -22.71
C ARG A 336 11.85 28.26 -22.20
N LEU A 337 11.00 28.17 -21.19
CA LEU A 337 10.21 29.30 -20.67
C LEU A 337 10.41 29.58 -19.17
N LEU A 338 11.48 29.07 -18.54
CA LEU A 338 11.87 29.49 -17.18
C LEU A 338 13.37 29.71 -17.11
#